data_5dcc93752980a937cf262e12bcc3e35a
#
_entry.id   5dcc93752980a937cf262e12bcc3e35a
#
_cell.length_a   1.000
_cell.length_b   1.000
_cell.length_c   1.000
_cell.angle_alpha   90.00
_cell.angle_beta   90.00
_cell.angle_gamma   90.00
#
_symmetry.space_group_name_H-M   'P 1'
#
loop_
_entity.id
_entity.type
_entity.pdbx_description
1 polymer ?
#
loop_
_entity_poly.entity_id
_entity_poly.type
_entity_poly.pdbx_seq_one_letter_code
_entity_poly.pdbx_strand_id
1 'polypeptide(L)'
;MSNKSIIAATVAALTFALGANGQTNLQTFYDFGKDRGHVTTTLEGFYGDKWGNTFFFVDYDYNSKNDNDKVYAPSGTYFEIARCLNFWQDTKLAPFSLHVEYNGGVYNGYTINNAFLFGVDWFLHSKDFKNTLNLKALYKTINYNGAKHADGSKFKSE
;
A
#
# COMPACT_ATOMS: atom_id res chain seq x y z
N MET A 1 -31.46 8.63 16.87
CA MET A 1 -30.48 8.06 15.94
C MET A 1 -29.11 8.23 16.59
N SER A 2 -28.51 7.17 17.07
CA SER A 2 -27.26 7.20 17.84
C SER A 2 -26.07 7.21 16.90
N ASN A 3 -25.27 8.28 16.93
CA ASN A 3 -23.97 8.35 16.28
C ASN A 3 -23.00 7.42 17.02
N LYS A 4 -22.79 6.22 16.49
CA LYS A 4 -21.71 5.37 16.97
C LYS A 4 -20.42 5.84 16.32
N SER A 5 -19.61 6.52 17.12
CA SER A 5 -18.24 6.90 16.76
C SER A 5 -17.45 5.65 16.37
N ILE A 6 -16.81 5.72 15.19
CA ILE A 6 -15.85 4.73 14.74
C ILE A 6 -14.58 4.95 15.56
N ILE A 7 -14.32 4.10 16.52
CA ILE A 7 -13.04 4.06 17.23
C ILE A 7 -12.18 3.04 16.49
N ALA A 8 -11.23 3.53 15.69
CA ALA A 8 -10.15 2.71 15.18
C ALA A 8 -9.12 2.52 16.30
N ALA A 9 -9.04 1.35 16.88
CA ALA A 9 -8.00 1.02 17.86
C ALA A 9 -6.82 0.39 17.11
N THR A 10 -5.73 1.13 17.00
CA THR A 10 -4.43 0.61 16.54
C THR A 10 -3.76 -0.11 17.70
N VAL A 11 -3.54 -1.41 17.60
CA VAL A 11 -2.84 -2.20 18.62
C VAL A 11 -1.41 -2.48 18.16
N ALA A 12 -0.48 -1.91 18.92
CA ALA A 12 0.94 -2.22 19.06
C ALA A 12 1.74 -2.46 17.75
N ALA A 13 2.44 -1.44 17.30
CA ALA A 13 3.55 -1.57 16.34
C ALA A 13 4.80 -2.08 17.07
N LEU A 14 5.29 -3.27 16.72
CA LEU A 14 6.65 -3.69 17.04
C LEU A 14 7.56 -3.17 15.92
N THR A 15 8.28 -2.08 16.20
CA THR A 15 9.25 -1.51 15.26
C THR A 15 10.62 -2.13 15.47
N PHE A 16 11.15 -2.78 14.46
CA PHE A 16 12.55 -3.18 14.40
C PHE A 16 13.28 -2.24 13.43
N ALA A 17 14.13 -1.37 13.95
CA ALA A 17 15.02 -0.55 13.14
C ALA A 17 16.25 -1.38 12.76
N LEU A 18 16.40 -1.69 11.48
CA LEU A 18 17.57 -2.38 10.94
C LEU A 18 18.36 -1.40 10.07
N GLY A 19 19.39 -0.78 10.66
CA GLY A 19 20.39 -0.01 9.91
C GLY A 19 20.05 1.45 9.64
N ALA A 20 21.06 2.24 9.30
CA ALA A 20 21.02 3.70 9.25
C ALA A 20 20.19 4.33 8.11
N ASN A 21 19.73 3.56 7.10
CA ASN A 21 19.07 4.07 5.91
C ASN A 21 17.74 3.40 5.57
N GLY A 22 17.19 2.58 6.46
CA GLY A 22 15.95 1.88 6.20
C GLY A 22 15.17 1.58 7.48
N GLN A 23 13.86 1.56 7.36
CA GLN A 23 12.95 1.18 8.43
C GLN A 23 12.02 0.08 7.93
N THR A 24 11.98 -1.02 8.66
CA THR A 24 10.99 -2.09 8.46
C THR A 24 10.18 -2.23 9.74
N ASN A 25 8.88 -2.33 9.63
CA ASN A 25 8.00 -2.56 10.77
C ASN A 25 6.99 -3.68 10.46
N LEU A 26 6.53 -4.32 11.52
CA LEU A 26 5.44 -5.29 11.50
C LEU A 26 4.31 -4.72 12.36
N GLN A 27 3.13 -4.63 11.78
CA GLN A 27 1.95 -4.05 12.42
C GLN A 27 0.82 -5.08 12.40
N THR A 28 -0.07 -5.00 13.39
CA THR A 28 -1.30 -5.78 13.41
C THR A 28 -2.47 -4.85 13.66
N PHE A 29 -3.46 -4.93 12.80
CA PHE A 29 -4.67 -4.12 12.85
C PHE A 29 -5.89 -4.99 13.10
N TYR A 30 -6.89 -4.44 13.77
CA TYR A 30 -8.21 -5.03 13.84
C TYR A 30 -9.22 -4.06 13.22
N ASP A 31 -9.94 -4.50 12.22
CA ASP A 31 -10.97 -3.71 11.56
C ASP A 31 -12.33 -3.90 12.24
N PHE A 32 -12.82 -2.85 12.86
CA PHE A 32 -14.10 -2.82 13.57
C PHE A 32 -15.28 -2.40 12.66
N GLY A 33 -15.08 -2.26 11.37
CA GLY A 33 -16.13 -1.84 10.44
C GLY A 33 -17.34 -2.76 10.44
N LYS A 34 -18.48 -2.23 10.01
CA LYS A 34 -19.68 -3.05 9.78
C LYS A 34 -19.35 -4.08 8.67
N ASP A 35 -19.70 -5.34 8.92
CA ASP A 35 -19.44 -6.47 8.01
C ASP A 35 -17.94 -6.78 7.77
N ARG A 36 -17.07 -6.22 8.61
CA ARG A 36 -15.65 -6.50 8.69
C ARG A 36 -15.37 -7.35 9.95
N GLY A 37 -14.48 -6.98 10.78
CA GLY A 37 -14.20 -7.72 12.03
C GLY A 37 -13.12 -8.77 11.80
N HIS A 38 -12.14 -8.42 10.95
CA HIS A 38 -10.98 -9.25 10.67
C HIS A 38 -9.69 -8.60 11.19
N VAL A 39 -8.68 -9.42 11.28
CA VAL A 39 -7.31 -9.00 11.61
C VAL A 39 -6.52 -8.91 10.31
N THR A 40 -5.67 -7.89 10.20
CA THR A 40 -4.65 -7.76 9.16
C THR A 40 -3.29 -7.61 9.80
N THR A 41 -2.30 -8.36 9.35
CA THR A 41 -0.89 -8.16 9.70
C THR A 41 -0.16 -7.56 8.50
N THR A 42 0.47 -6.40 8.68
CA THR A 42 1.20 -5.67 7.65
C THR A 42 2.69 -5.69 7.95
N LEU A 43 3.47 -6.19 7.01
CA LEU A 43 4.91 -5.95 6.95
C LEU A 43 5.17 -4.79 6.00
N GLU A 44 5.82 -3.74 6.51
CA GLU A 44 6.08 -2.51 5.76
C GLU A 44 7.56 -2.16 5.84
N GLY A 45 8.11 -1.60 4.77
CA GLY A 45 9.49 -1.12 4.75
C GLY A 45 9.69 0.11 3.89
N PHE A 46 10.56 1.01 4.37
CA PHE A 46 11.01 2.18 3.65
C PHE A 46 12.54 2.25 3.66
N TYR A 47 13.16 2.39 2.51
CA TYR A 47 14.59 2.42 2.32
C TYR A 47 14.98 3.56 1.39
N GLY A 48 15.77 4.51 1.90
CA GLY A 48 16.37 5.57 1.11
C GLY A 48 17.77 5.19 0.63
N ASP A 49 18.14 5.65 -0.56
CA ASP A 49 19.48 5.56 -1.11
C ASP A 49 19.85 6.82 -1.93
N LYS A 50 21.06 6.84 -2.49
CA LYS A 50 21.54 7.98 -3.27
C LYS A 50 20.76 8.29 -4.55
N TRP A 51 19.82 7.44 -4.93
CA TRP A 51 19.03 7.59 -6.14
C TRP A 51 17.53 7.73 -5.88
N GLY A 52 17.14 7.80 -4.61
CA GLY A 52 15.76 7.95 -4.20
C GLY A 52 15.35 7.06 -3.05
N ASN A 53 14.18 6.43 -3.16
CA ASN A 53 13.70 5.54 -2.10
C ASN A 53 12.88 4.38 -2.65
N THR A 54 12.81 3.32 -1.87
CA THR A 54 11.91 2.17 -2.08
C THR A 54 10.96 2.09 -0.90
N PHE A 55 9.68 1.98 -1.18
CA PHE A 55 8.65 1.65 -0.21
C PHE A 55 7.99 0.34 -0.61
N PHE A 56 7.68 -0.49 0.36
CA PHE A 56 6.85 -1.67 0.14
C PHE A 56 6.00 -1.97 1.36
N PHE A 57 4.88 -2.63 1.13
CA PHE A 57 4.17 -3.33 2.18
C PHE A 57 3.54 -4.62 1.66
N VAL A 58 3.28 -5.51 2.60
CA VAL A 58 2.52 -6.74 2.38
C VAL A 58 1.50 -6.85 3.50
N ASP A 59 0.24 -6.85 3.12
CA ASP A 59 -0.87 -7.16 4.00
C ASP A 59 -1.18 -8.64 3.96
N TYR A 60 -1.43 -9.18 5.13
CA TYR A 60 -1.87 -10.53 5.33
C TYR A 60 -3.17 -10.52 6.13
N ASP A 61 -4.28 -10.82 5.46
CA ASP A 61 -5.61 -10.77 6.04
C ASP A 61 -6.03 -12.13 6.61
N TYR A 62 -6.80 -12.09 7.68
CA TYR A 62 -7.37 -13.26 8.31
C TYR A 62 -8.89 -13.21 8.22
N ASN A 63 -9.53 -14.37 8.14
CA ASN A 63 -10.98 -14.47 8.13
C ASN A 63 -11.59 -13.82 9.38
N SER A 64 -12.74 -13.19 9.20
CA SER A 64 -13.53 -12.70 10.32
C SER A 64 -14.18 -13.86 11.06
N LYS A 65 -14.64 -13.56 12.30
CA LYS A 65 -15.44 -14.52 13.07
C LYS A 65 -16.80 -14.87 12.44
N ASN A 66 -17.20 -14.15 11.40
CA ASN A 66 -18.45 -14.38 10.68
C ASN A 66 -18.24 -15.31 9.46
N ASP A 67 -16.99 -15.64 9.14
CA ASP A 67 -16.65 -16.53 8.02
C ASP A 67 -16.58 -17.97 8.53
N ASN A 68 -17.72 -18.62 8.68
CA ASN A 68 -17.90 -20.04 9.03
C ASN A 68 -16.64 -20.77 9.49
N ASP A 69 -16.63 -21.43 10.63
CA ASP A 69 -15.66 -22.41 11.16
C ASP A 69 -14.15 -22.17 11.00
N LYS A 70 -13.71 -21.17 10.22
CA LYS A 70 -12.31 -20.87 9.92
C LYS A 70 -11.88 -19.48 10.46
N VAL A 71 -12.33 -19.18 11.66
CA VAL A 71 -11.98 -17.93 12.34
C VAL A 71 -10.46 -17.78 12.42
N TYR A 72 -9.96 -16.61 12.01
CA TYR A 72 -8.54 -16.28 11.96
C TYR A 72 -7.69 -17.13 11.01
N ALA A 73 -8.30 -17.92 10.12
CA ALA A 73 -7.56 -18.53 9.03
C ALA A 73 -7.13 -17.46 8.00
N PRO A 74 -6.02 -17.67 7.29
CA PRO A 74 -5.62 -16.79 6.21
C PRO A 74 -6.71 -16.64 5.15
N SER A 75 -7.07 -15.42 4.80
CA SER A 75 -8.11 -15.12 3.79
C SER A 75 -7.56 -14.42 2.57
N GLY A 76 -6.46 -13.71 2.71
CA GLY A 76 -5.89 -12.99 1.58
C GLY A 76 -4.55 -12.36 1.87
N THR A 77 -3.95 -11.88 0.82
CA THR A 77 -2.75 -11.04 0.87
C THR A 77 -2.82 -9.99 -0.22
N TYR A 78 -2.35 -8.80 0.09
CA TYR A 78 -2.15 -7.71 -0.86
C TYR A 78 -0.75 -7.12 -0.66
N PHE A 79 -0.11 -6.72 -1.73
CA PHE A 79 1.21 -6.12 -1.64
C PHE A 79 1.37 -4.97 -2.62
N GLU A 80 2.20 -4.03 -2.25
CA GLU A 80 2.72 -2.97 -3.10
C GLU A 80 4.23 -2.87 -2.94
N ILE A 81 4.92 -2.58 -4.03
CA ILE A 81 6.31 -2.16 -4.03
C ILE A 81 6.47 -0.96 -4.96
N ALA A 82 6.94 0.14 -4.42
CA ALA A 82 7.15 1.39 -5.14
C ALA A 82 8.62 1.81 -5.09
N ARG A 83 9.10 2.31 -6.22
CA ARG A 83 10.41 2.92 -6.32
C ARG A 83 10.28 4.36 -6.82
N CYS A 84 10.75 5.31 -6.02
CA CYS A 84 10.91 6.69 -6.42
C CYS A 84 12.38 6.92 -6.83
N LEU A 85 12.59 7.44 -8.03
CA LEU A 85 13.91 7.72 -8.59
C LEU A 85 14.12 9.24 -8.70
N ASN A 86 15.18 9.72 -8.08
CA ASN A 86 15.54 11.13 -8.06
C ASN A 86 17.05 11.29 -8.33
N PHE A 87 17.40 11.40 -9.60
CA PHE A 87 18.80 11.55 -10.03
C PHE A 87 19.30 13.00 -9.99
N TRP A 88 18.43 13.97 -9.64
CA TRP A 88 18.68 15.41 -9.69
C TRP A 88 18.53 16.10 -8.33
N GLN A 89 18.87 15.38 -7.27
CA GLN A 89 18.71 15.84 -5.88
C GLN A 89 19.43 17.17 -5.59
N ASP A 90 20.55 17.44 -6.30
CA ASP A 90 21.34 18.68 -6.13
C ASP A 90 20.84 19.85 -7.01
N THR A 91 19.66 19.76 -7.58
CA THR A 91 19.09 20.76 -8.47
C THR A 91 17.77 21.33 -7.94
N LYS A 92 17.21 22.32 -8.62
CA LYS A 92 15.87 22.86 -8.33
C LYS A 92 14.74 21.82 -8.52
N LEU A 93 15.03 20.72 -9.20
CA LEU A 93 14.07 19.62 -9.39
C LEU A 93 14.10 18.60 -8.24
N ALA A 94 14.91 18.81 -7.23
CA ALA A 94 15.02 17.93 -6.06
C ALA A 94 13.67 17.50 -5.44
N PRO A 95 12.62 18.34 -5.40
CA PRO A 95 11.33 17.91 -4.88
C PRO A 95 10.57 16.89 -5.73
N PHE A 96 11.00 16.67 -6.98
CA PHE A 96 10.33 15.76 -7.90
C PHE A 96 11.08 14.45 -8.02
N SER A 97 10.35 13.34 -8.11
CA SER A 97 10.90 12.02 -8.43
C SER A 97 10.03 11.29 -9.46
N LEU A 98 10.65 10.41 -10.23
CA LEU A 98 9.91 9.45 -11.04
C LEU A 98 9.40 8.35 -10.12
N HIS A 99 8.16 7.92 -10.32
CA HIS A 99 7.52 6.86 -9.56
C HIS A 99 7.26 5.65 -10.43
N VAL A 100 7.64 4.48 -9.95
CA VAL A 100 7.26 3.18 -10.52
C VAL A 100 6.76 2.32 -9.38
N GLU A 101 5.56 1.73 -9.54
CA GLU A 101 4.95 0.87 -8.54
C GLU A 101 4.40 -0.38 -9.20
N TYR A 102 4.47 -1.49 -8.48
CA TYR A 102 3.84 -2.74 -8.83
C TYR A 102 3.04 -3.25 -7.63
N ASN A 103 1.79 -3.65 -7.88
CA ASN A 103 0.92 -4.18 -6.83
C ASN A 103 0.08 -5.35 -7.33
N GLY A 104 -0.47 -6.11 -6.39
CA GLY A 104 -1.34 -7.23 -6.66
C GLY A 104 -1.66 -8.00 -5.38
N GLY A 105 -2.35 -9.13 -5.56
CA GLY A 105 -2.71 -9.95 -4.41
C GLY A 105 -3.78 -10.99 -4.72
N VAL A 106 -4.30 -11.58 -3.65
CA VAL A 106 -5.41 -12.52 -3.67
C VAL A 106 -6.26 -12.30 -2.42
N TYR A 107 -7.57 -12.38 -2.56
CA TYR A 107 -8.49 -12.26 -1.43
C TYR A 107 -9.63 -13.26 -1.58
N ASN A 108 -9.84 -14.15 -0.58
CA ASN A 108 -10.89 -15.17 -0.56
C ASN A 108 -10.97 -15.97 -1.88
N GLY A 109 -9.82 -16.32 -2.47
CA GLY A 109 -9.74 -17.05 -3.72
C GLY A 109 -9.90 -16.21 -4.99
N TYR A 110 -10.16 -14.90 -4.86
CA TYR A 110 -10.20 -13.98 -6.00
C TYR A 110 -8.84 -13.32 -6.19
N THR A 111 -8.32 -13.35 -7.40
CA THR A 111 -7.10 -12.65 -7.75
C THR A 111 -7.36 -11.15 -7.85
N ILE A 112 -6.59 -10.37 -7.09
CA ILE A 112 -6.45 -8.94 -7.32
C ILE A 112 -5.51 -8.76 -8.50
N ASN A 113 -6.02 -8.22 -9.60
CA ASN A 113 -5.24 -8.10 -10.82
C ASN A 113 -3.97 -7.27 -10.59
N ASN A 114 -2.85 -7.78 -11.09
CA ASN A 114 -1.59 -7.06 -11.00
C ASN A 114 -1.66 -5.74 -11.75
N ALA A 115 -1.12 -4.70 -11.15
CA ALA A 115 -1.06 -3.39 -11.75
C ALA A 115 0.35 -2.80 -11.66
N PHE A 116 0.69 -2.00 -12.68
CA PHE A 116 1.84 -1.11 -12.68
C PHE A 116 1.36 0.32 -12.67
N LEU A 117 2.00 1.17 -11.86
CA LEU A 117 1.77 2.60 -11.81
C LEU A 117 3.07 3.32 -12.18
N PHE A 118 2.95 4.35 -12.99
CA PHE A 118 4.09 5.15 -13.45
C PHE A 118 3.72 6.62 -13.38
N GLY A 119 4.65 7.45 -12.96
CA GLY A 119 4.40 8.88 -12.95
C GLY A 119 5.43 9.67 -12.19
N VAL A 120 4.95 10.72 -11.53
CA VAL A 120 5.79 11.65 -10.78
C VAL A 120 5.24 11.85 -9.39
N ASP A 121 6.16 11.96 -8.44
CA ASP A 121 5.91 12.42 -7.08
C ASP A 121 6.47 13.81 -6.91
N TRP A 122 5.73 14.66 -6.22
CA TRP A 122 6.16 15.97 -5.79
C TRP A 122 6.14 16.03 -4.26
N PHE A 123 7.32 15.98 -3.66
CA PHE A 123 7.50 15.97 -2.22
C PHE A 123 7.88 17.35 -1.72
N LEU A 124 7.01 17.93 -0.93
CA LEU A 124 7.19 19.23 -0.28
C LEU A 124 7.36 19.03 1.22
N HIS A 125 8.25 19.78 1.82
CA HIS A 125 8.48 19.75 3.26
C HIS A 125 8.90 21.11 3.82
N SER A 126 8.61 21.33 5.11
CA SER A 126 9.23 22.43 5.88
C SER A 126 10.71 22.14 6.12
N LYS A 127 11.51 23.17 6.45
CA LYS A 127 12.95 23.02 6.69
C LYS A 127 13.28 22.00 7.78
N ASP A 128 12.42 21.84 8.76
CA ASP A 128 12.57 20.93 9.90
C ASP A 128 11.84 19.58 9.67
N PHE A 129 11.29 19.34 8.49
CA PHE A 129 10.52 18.15 8.12
C PHE A 129 9.30 17.83 9.00
N LYS A 130 8.86 18.78 9.85
CA LYS A 130 7.66 18.57 10.67
C LYS A 130 6.37 18.61 9.86
N ASN A 131 6.37 19.34 8.75
CA ASN A 131 5.25 19.37 7.82
C ASN A 131 5.72 18.84 6.49
N THR A 132 5.04 17.83 5.99
CA THR A 132 5.31 17.22 4.70
C THR A 132 4.03 17.09 3.89
N LEU A 133 4.13 17.24 2.58
CA LEU A 133 3.04 17.00 1.63
C LEU A 133 3.63 16.27 0.42
N ASN A 134 3.06 15.13 0.10
CA ASN A 134 3.41 14.39 -1.10
C ASN A 134 2.21 14.37 -2.06
N LEU A 135 2.41 14.91 -3.26
CA LEU A 135 1.43 14.88 -4.35
C LEU A 135 1.94 13.94 -5.42
N LYS A 136 1.07 13.04 -5.89
CA LYS A 136 1.40 12.07 -6.92
C LYS A 136 0.49 12.24 -8.13
N ALA A 137 1.06 12.14 -9.33
CA ALA A 137 0.33 11.99 -10.56
C ALA A 137 0.79 10.70 -11.25
N LEU A 138 -0.06 9.68 -11.23
CA LEU A 138 0.27 8.33 -11.67
C LEU A 138 -0.69 7.87 -12.75
N TYR A 139 -0.15 7.20 -13.77
CA TYR A 139 -0.90 6.40 -14.72
C TYR A 139 -0.87 4.95 -14.28
N LYS A 140 -2.04 4.32 -14.19
CA LYS A 140 -2.20 2.93 -13.77
C LYS A 140 -2.51 2.04 -14.98
N THR A 141 -1.76 0.97 -15.13
CA THR A 141 -2.08 -0.10 -16.10
C THR A 141 -2.34 -1.39 -15.36
N ILE A 142 -3.42 -2.07 -15.69
CA ILE A 142 -3.89 -3.29 -15.01
C ILE A 142 -3.79 -4.46 -15.97
N ASN A 143 -3.19 -5.56 -15.50
CA ASN A 143 -3.20 -6.83 -16.22
C ASN A 143 -4.49 -7.62 -15.87
N TYR A 144 -5.44 -7.58 -16.76
CA TYR A 144 -6.72 -8.29 -16.59
C TYR A 144 -6.67 -9.77 -17.00
N ASN A 145 -5.48 -10.32 -17.30
CA ASN A 145 -5.28 -11.72 -17.68
C ASN A 145 -6.24 -12.20 -18.80
N GLY A 146 -6.54 -11.31 -19.73
CA GLY A 146 -7.45 -11.60 -20.84
C GLY A 146 -8.95 -11.54 -20.48
N ALA A 147 -9.29 -11.15 -19.25
CA ALA A 147 -10.69 -10.92 -18.88
C ALA A 147 -11.32 -9.84 -19.77
N LYS A 148 -12.62 -10.00 -20.00
CA LYS A 148 -13.42 -9.08 -20.83
C LYS A 148 -14.70 -8.72 -20.10
N HIS A 149 -15.28 -7.58 -20.47
CA HIS A 149 -16.64 -7.23 -20.10
C HIS A 149 -17.65 -8.25 -20.66
N ALA A 150 -18.87 -8.25 -20.14
CA ALA A 150 -19.95 -9.12 -20.59
C ALA A 150 -20.28 -8.93 -22.09
N ASP A 151 -20.04 -7.76 -22.65
CA ASP A 151 -20.20 -7.43 -24.07
C ASP A 151 -19.01 -7.86 -24.95
N GLY A 152 -17.99 -8.52 -24.36
CA GLY A 152 -16.80 -8.99 -25.04
C GLY A 152 -15.70 -7.93 -25.23
N SER A 153 -15.92 -6.68 -24.83
CA SER A 153 -14.90 -5.63 -24.88
C SER A 153 -13.78 -5.87 -23.86
N LYS A 154 -12.58 -5.39 -24.16
CA LYS A 154 -11.44 -5.46 -23.24
C LYS A 154 -11.54 -4.39 -22.16
N PHE A 155 -11.13 -4.72 -20.94
CA PHE A 155 -10.89 -3.70 -19.91
C PHE A 155 -9.78 -2.75 -20.37
N LYS A 156 -9.93 -1.48 -20.04
CA LYS A 156 -8.93 -0.44 -20.33
C LYS A 156 -8.15 -0.16 -19.06
N SER A 157 -6.85 0.11 -19.20
CA SER A 157 -6.03 0.68 -18.13
C SER A 157 -6.42 2.13 -17.89
N GLU A 158 -6.24 2.60 -16.65
CA GLU A 158 -6.61 3.93 -16.16
C GLU A 158 -5.37 4.76 -15.85
#